data_d99f05cd53d7c4260a6ce4214d4c6425
#
_entry.id   d99f05cd53d7c4260a6ce4214d4c6425
#
_cell.length_a   1.000
_cell.length_b   1.000
_cell.length_c   1.000
_cell.angle_alpha   90.00
_cell.angle_beta   90.00
_cell.angle_gamma   90.00
#
_symmetry.space_group_name_H-M   'P 1'
#
loop_
_entity.id
_entity.type
_entity.pdbx_description
1 polymer ?
#
loop_
_entity_poly.entity_id
_entity_poly.type
_entity_poly.pdbx_seq_one_letter_code
_entity_poly.pdbx_strand_id
1 'polypeptide(L)'
;TGYCNGKMKQESVTLRRQSVTYKIVGEAKGGEEIILDKAFCEKPEPFVPNAYEAAMLPNPEIFDDDVFLGVTAVKKGGRRTEDILAVYGEICAPEAFEEKDGRLSFRAPEGEWTLYACHLTRNRGPHRDYMNMCDSQSVHKLIEVVYEPHYAHYKEEFGKTIAGFFSDEPELGNGHIYETGKTLEEVADQPFSREIEAELQRRWGSGWRKYLPLLWDREFEGSLKARVRYDFIDVVTRCVEKDFSCQLGDWCRARNDEYIGHLIEDTNQHSRSGSSLGHFFRGLAGQDMAGIDNIGGQVMPQREDDCEYCYKNRIRDSVFYHYALGRLAASAAAIEPLKKGRAMCEIFGDYGWAEGVRLEKYLADHFMVRGINRFVPHAFSPKEFPDPDCPPHFYAHGNNPQYRHFGMLMRYMNRICELLSDGRQISRAAILYHGDADWAGGRCMFSQVPARTLADCQIQFDFIPADVFAEEKYHTILGKTLKVHRQEYRALIIPETDYVTAKTARAAAQLADAGCPVFFVNSLPAGICHGNGTLAEGICETEDKACLEALKNCQVVPIEELSGKMRLLEMADVQLFPKEPLIRVLHYENGNDMFY
;
A
#
# COMPACT_ATOMS: atom_id res chain seq x y z
N THR A 1 -12.00 1.40 15.96
CA THR A 1 -10.81 0.58 16.27
C THR A 1 -10.80 0.08 17.71
N GLY A 2 -10.81 0.96 18.73
CA GLY A 2 -10.76 0.54 20.14
C GLY A 2 -11.88 -0.43 20.56
N TYR A 3 -13.09 -0.25 20.06
CA TYR A 3 -14.22 -1.16 20.33
C TYR A 3 -13.99 -2.54 19.70
N CYS A 4 -13.55 -2.59 18.44
CA CYS A 4 -13.26 -3.84 17.74
C CYS A 4 -12.15 -4.62 18.44
N ASN A 5 -11.05 -3.96 18.80
CA ASN A 5 -9.94 -4.58 19.54
C ASN A 5 -10.39 -5.13 20.89
N GLY A 6 -11.17 -4.36 21.66
CA GLY A 6 -11.71 -4.81 22.94
C GLY A 6 -12.59 -6.06 22.85
N LYS A 7 -13.34 -6.22 21.75
CA LYS A 7 -14.11 -7.44 21.46
C LYS A 7 -13.23 -8.59 21.05
N MET A 8 -12.26 -8.36 20.16
CA MET A 8 -11.35 -9.40 19.67
C MET A 8 -10.45 -9.97 20.78
N LYS A 9 -10.10 -9.19 21.82
CA LYS A 9 -9.36 -9.69 22.99
C LYS A 9 -10.02 -10.87 23.71
N GLN A 10 -11.32 -11.04 23.59
CA GLN A 10 -12.08 -12.11 24.21
C GLN A 10 -12.10 -13.39 23.38
N GLU A 11 -11.60 -13.32 22.14
CA GLU A 11 -11.61 -14.42 21.19
C GLU A 11 -10.30 -15.25 21.22
N SER A 12 -10.27 -16.31 20.44
CA SER A 12 -9.11 -17.23 20.38
C SER A 12 -7.82 -16.51 19.98
N VAL A 13 -6.71 -16.89 20.60
CA VAL A 13 -5.36 -16.40 20.27
C VAL A 13 -5.01 -16.66 18.80
N THR A 14 -5.48 -17.78 18.23
CA THR A 14 -5.20 -18.12 16.82
C THR A 14 -5.75 -17.11 15.82
N LEU A 15 -6.73 -16.31 16.21
CA LEU A 15 -7.32 -15.23 15.39
C LEU A 15 -6.55 -13.91 15.49
N ARG A 16 -5.57 -13.83 16.39
CA ARG A 16 -4.74 -12.65 16.57
C ARG A 16 -3.69 -12.56 15.47
N ARG A 17 -3.25 -11.34 15.24
CA ARG A 17 -2.17 -11.04 14.32
C ARG A 17 -0.94 -11.93 14.57
N GLN A 18 -0.31 -12.39 13.49
CA GLN A 18 0.92 -13.15 13.51
C GLN A 18 1.91 -12.53 12.52
N SER A 19 3.18 -12.60 12.84
CA SER A 19 4.25 -12.12 11.98
C SER A 19 5.28 -13.20 11.74
N VAL A 20 5.91 -13.17 10.55
CA VAL A 20 7.18 -13.84 10.30
C VAL A 20 8.31 -12.86 10.60
N THR A 21 9.32 -13.31 11.32
CA THR A 21 10.50 -12.52 11.72
C THR A 21 11.76 -13.35 11.58
N TYR A 22 12.92 -12.70 11.70
CA TYR A 22 14.21 -13.34 11.58
C TYR A 22 15.19 -12.84 12.65
N LYS A 23 16.28 -13.59 12.82
CA LYS A 23 17.52 -13.11 13.41
C LYS A 23 18.72 -13.73 12.70
N ILE A 24 19.83 -12.99 12.65
CA ILE A 24 21.10 -13.51 12.19
C ILE A 24 21.73 -14.31 13.32
N VAL A 25 22.03 -15.58 13.05
CA VAL A 25 22.58 -16.52 14.04
C VAL A 25 24.04 -16.86 13.77
N GLY A 26 24.59 -16.45 12.65
CA GLY A 26 26.03 -16.61 12.35
C GLY A 26 26.41 -16.12 10.95
N GLU A 27 27.71 -16.01 10.76
CA GLU A 27 28.33 -15.79 9.46
C GLU A 27 29.48 -16.80 9.29
N ALA A 28 29.71 -17.30 8.08
CA ALA A 28 30.73 -18.29 7.78
C ALA A 28 31.42 -18.01 6.44
N LYS A 29 32.71 -18.34 6.36
CA LYS A 29 33.50 -18.29 5.11
C LYS A 29 33.74 -19.70 4.60
N GLY A 30 33.97 -19.82 3.31
CA GLY A 30 34.17 -21.11 2.63
C GLY A 30 35.18 -22.01 3.31
N GLY A 31 34.77 -23.25 3.62
CA GLY A 31 35.55 -24.24 4.36
C GLY A 31 35.47 -24.10 5.87
N GLU A 32 34.93 -23.01 6.42
CA GLU A 32 34.75 -22.80 7.85
C GLU A 32 33.58 -23.64 8.37
N GLU A 33 33.77 -24.19 9.56
CA GLU A 33 32.69 -24.87 10.30
C GLU A 33 32.29 -23.98 11.47
N ILE A 34 31.00 -23.63 11.52
CA ILE A 34 30.43 -22.91 12.66
C ILE A 34 29.47 -23.80 13.41
N ILE A 35 29.45 -23.63 14.73
CA ILE A 35 28.58 -24.36 15.64
C ILE A 35 27.59 -23.38 16.25
N LEU A 36 26.31 -23.62 16.02
CA LEU A 36 25.22 -22.83 16.55
C LEU A 36 24.58 -23.52 17.75
N ASP A 37 24.19 -22.74 18.74
CA ASP A 37 23.33 -23.21 19.83
C ASP A 37 21.90 -23.33 19.31
N LYS A 38 21.36 -24.56 19.26
CA LYS A 38 20.01 -24.85 18.78
C LYS A 38 18.96 -24.09 19.58
N ALA A 39 19.05 -24.08 20.91
CA ALA A 39 18.08 -23.40 21.76
C ALA A 39 18.09 -21.87 21.56
N PHE A 40 19.24 -21.31 21.19
CA PHE A 40 19.33 -19.91 20.77
C PHE A 40 18.66 -19.72 19.40
N CYS A 41 18.88 -20.59 18.42
CA CYS A 41 18.25 -20.50 17.12
C CYS A 41 16.73 -20.60 17.18
N GLU A 42 16.18 -21.44 18.04
CA GLU A 42 14.74 -21.73 18.17
C GLU A 42 13.93 -20.59 18.80
N LYS A 43 14.56 -19.62 19.45
CA LYS A 43 13.87 -18.48 20.06
C LYS A 43 13.87 -17.28 19.13
N PRO A 44 12.71 -16.63 18.89
CA PRO A 44 12.68 -15.37 18.13
C PRO A 44 13.45 -14.26 18.87
N GLU A 45 13.88 -13.25 18.11
CA GLU A 45 14.43 -12.03 18.70
C GLU A 45 13.32 -11.30 19.47
N PRO A 46 13.58 -10.84 20.73
CA PRO A 46 12.58 -10.12 21.48
C PRO A 46 12.22 -8.78 20.81
N PHE A 47 10.94 -8.41 20.87
CA PHE A 47 10.50 -7.09 20.43
C PHE A 47 10.90 -6.05 21.48
N VAL A 48 11.61 -5.02 21.04
CA VAL A 48 11.99 -3.89 21.89
C VAL A 48 11.12 -2.69 21.47
N PRO A 49 10.14 -2.30 22.30
CA PRO A 49 9.27 -1.16 21.98
C PRO A 49 10.07 0.15 21.92
N ASN A 50 9.66 1.06 21.05
CA ASN A 50 10.18 2.42 21.09
C ASN A 50 9.60 3.19 22.30
N ALA A 51 10.09 4.41 22.58
CA ALA A 51 9.68 5.17 23.76
C ALA A 51 8.18 5.49 23.80
N TYR A 52 7.57 5.72 22.63
CA TYR A 52 6.13 5.98 22.51
C TYR A 52 5.32 4.72 22.83
N GLU A 53 5.66 3.60 22.20
CA GLU A 53 5.00 2.30 22.44
C GLU A 53 5.14 1.85 23.89
N ALA A 54 6.31 2.02 24.48
CA ALA A 54 6.54 1.69 25.90
C ALA A 54 5.65 2.52 26.85
N ALA A 55 5.37 3.77 26.49
CA ALA A 55 4.48 4.64 27.26
C ALA A 55 2.99 4.30 27.06
N MET A 56 2.59 3.97 25.82
CA MET A 56 1.19 3.68 25.48
C MET A 56 0.76 2.26 25.83
N LEU A 57 1.68 1.30 25.76
CA LEU A 57 1.44 -0.13 25.95
C LEU A 57 2.46 -0.73 26.93
N PRO A 58 2.42 -0.34 28.21
CA PRO A 58 3.48 -0.69 29.17
C PRO A 58 3.56 -2.20 29.47
N ASN A 59 2.48 -2.96 29.25
CA ASN A 59 2.41 -4.39 29.53
C ASN A 59 1.74 -5.13 28.36
N PRO A 60 2.43 -5.31 27.21
CA PRO A 60 1.84 -6.03 26.10
C PRO A 60 1.60 -7.50 26.46
N GLU A 61 0.51 -8.07 25.96
CA GLU A 61 0.22 -9.50 26.10
C GLU A 61 1.38 -10.34 25.53
N ILE A 62 1.69 -11.45 26.18
CA ILE A 62 2.74 -12.38 25.76
C ILE A 62 2.08 -13.71 25.41
N PHE A 63 2.43 -14.25 24.25
CA PHE A 63 1.95 -15.54 23.73
C PHE A 63 3.08 -16.56 23.75
N ASP A 64 2.74 -17.82 23.91
CA ASP A 64 3.65 -18.97 24.00
C ASP A 64 3.57 -19.89 22.77
N ASP A 65 2.99 -19.40 21.67
CA ASP A 65 2.75 -20.13 20.42
C ASP A 65 3.77 -19.79 19.30
N ASP A 66 4.97 -19.37 19.67
CA ASP A 66 6.05 -19.13 18.72
C ASP A 66 6.43 -20.41 17.95
N VAL A 67 6.63 -20.30 16.64
CA VAL A 67 7.00 -21.42 15.76
C VAL A 67 8.36 -21.16 15.12
N PHE A 68 9.29 -22.07 15.34
CA PHE A 68 10.58 -22.05 14.65
C PHE A 68 10.44 -22.63 13.23
N LEU A 69 10.80 -21.85 12.21
CA LEU A 69 10.69 -22.23 10.80
C LEU A 69 11.95 -22.87 10.22
N GLY A 70 13.07 -22.74 10.94
CA GLY A 70 14.35 -23.28 10.52
C GLY A 70 15.47 -22.27 10.40
N VAL A 71 16.66 -22.74 10.04
CA VAL A 71 17.83 -21.93 9.72
C VAL A 71 18.11 -22.03 8.22
N THR A 72 18.42 -20.92 7.58
CA THR A 72 18.81 -20.82 6.17
C THR A 72 20.12 -20.06 6.05
N ALA A 73 21.06 -20.61 5.30
CA ALA A 73 22.29 -19.91 4.91
C ALA A 73 22.10 -19.24 3.54
N VAL A 74 22.41 -17.96 3.47
CA VAL A 74 22.34 -17.13 2.26
C VAL A 74 23.74 -16.67 1.90
N LYS A 75 24.17 -16.89 0.65
CA LYS A 75 25.48 -16.50 0.14
C LYS A 75 25.52 -15.01 -0.12
N LYS A 76 26.54 -14.31 0.40
CA LYS A 76 26.76 -12.88 0.12
C LYS A 76 27.06 -12.68 -1.37
N GLY A 77 26.35 -11.73 -2.01
CA GLY A 77 26.41 -11.52 -3.46
C GLY A 77 25.80 -12.66 -4.28
N GLY A 78 25.05 -13.58 -3.64
CA GLY A 78 24.33 -14.67 -4.31
C GLY A 78 23.24 -14.13 -5.23
N ARG A 79 22.86 -14.91 -6.25
CA ARG A 79 21.86 -14.51 -7.26
C ARG A 79 20.93 -15.65 -7.66
N ARG A 80 21.23 -16.91 -7.26
CA ARG A 80 20.57 -18.12 -7.72
C ARG A 80 20.07 -18.97 -6.57
N THR A 81 19.20 -19.91 -6.88
CA THR A 81 18.62 -20.81 -5.88
C THR A 81 19.65 -21.65 -5.14
N GLU A 82 20.75 -22.05 -5.80
CA GLU A 82 21.87 -22.77 -5.21
C GLU A 82 22.70 -21.94 -4.22
N ASP A 83 22.57 -20.61 -4.24
CA ASP A 83 23.17 -19.68 -3.28
C ASP A 83 22.36 -19.55 -1.98
N ILE A 84 21.31 -20.36 -1.82
CA ILE A 84 20.42 -20.41 -0.66
C ILE A 84 20.32 -21.87 -0.18
N LEU A 85 20.80 -22.12 1.02
CA LEU A 85 20.80 -23.47 1.60
C LEU A 85 19.84 -23.53 2.78
N ALA A 86 18.81 -24.37 2.68
CA ALA A 86 18.00 -24.73 3.82
C ALA A 86 18.81 -25.64 4.72
N VAL A 87 18.88 -25.27 5.98
CA VAL A 87 19.93 -25.73 6.84
C VAL A 87 19.41 -26.63 7.94
N TYR A 88 18.34 -26.23 8.58
CA TYR A 88 17.76 -26.96 9.68
C TYR A 88 16.27 -26.69 9.74
N GLY A 89 15.48 -27.73 10.02
CA GLY A 89 14.03 -27.71 10.06
C GLY A 89 13.44 -28.84 9.20
N GLU A 90 12.14 -28.81 8.90
CA GLU A 90 11.44 -29.87 8.17
C GLU A 90 11.96 -30.15 6.74
N ILE A 91 12.83 -29.31 6.21
CA ILE A 91 13.34 -29.39 4.84
C ILE A 91 14.86 -29.22 4.89
N CYS A 92 15.54 -30.26 5.36
CA CYS A 92 17.01 -30.28 5.37
C CYS A 92 17.59 -30.60 4.00
N ALA A 93 18.63 -29.87 3.58
CA ALA A 93 19.69 -30.42 2.77
C ALA A 93 20.63 -31.19 3.71
N PRO A 94 20.64 -32.53 3.75
CA PRO A 94 21.32 -33.31 4.79
C PRO A 94 22.84 -33.15 4.80
N GLU A 95 23.42 -32.55 3.77
CA GLU A 95 24.89 -32.48 3.58
C GLU A 95 25.55 -31.27 4.24
N ALA A 96 24.80 -30.23 4.63
CA ALA A 96 25.35 -28.99 5.14
C ALA A 96 25.29 -28.82 6.66
N PHE A 97 24.45 -29.61 7.36
CA PHE A 97 24.26 -29.51 8.80
C PHE A 97 24.23 -30.86 9.51
N GLU A 98 24.91 -30.91 10.64
CA GLU A 98 24.81 -32.00 11.60
C GLU A 98 24.23 -31.47 12.91
N GLU A 99 23.19 -32.11 13.44
CA GLU A 99 22.69 -31.89 14.81
C GLU A 99 23.32 -32.89 15.76
N LYS A 100 24.01 -32.40 16.78
CA LYS A 100 24.54 -33.24 17.85
C LYS A 100 24.51 -32.48 19.17
N ASP A 101 23.97 -33.14 20.18
CA ASP A 101 23.97 -32.64 21.60
C ASP A 101 23.41 -31.22 21.73
N GLY A 102 22.33 -30.87 21.02
CA GLY A 102 21.72 -29.53 21.03
C GLY A 102 22.52 -28.44 20.30
N ARG A 103 23.48 -28.83 19.49
CA ARG A 103 24.28 -27.96 18.63
C ARG A 103 24.04 -28.28 17.16
N LEU A 104 24.02 -27.22 16.34
CA LEU A 104 23.94 -27.34 14.89
C LEU A 104 25.30 -26.98 14.31
N SER A 105 25.95 -27.90 13.62
CA SER A 105 27.21 -27.67 12.93
C SER A 105 26.91 -27.39 11.45
N PHE A 106 27.44 -26.30 10.92
CA PHE A 106 27.37 -25.94 9.51
C PHE A 106 28.75 -25.76 8.92
N ARG A 107 29.05 -26.51 7.85
CA ARG A 107 30.25 -26.31 7.07
C ARG A 107 29.94 -25.49 5.82
N ALA A 108 30.45 -24.26 5.78
CA ALA A 108 30.19 -23.34 4.68
C ALA A 108 30.80 -23.84 3.37
N PRO A 109 30.04 -23.93 2.26
CA PRO A 109 30.59 -24.06 0.91
C PRO A 109 31.42 -22.85 0.55
N GLU A 110 32.07 -22.87 -0.66
CA GLU A 110 32.86 -21.75 -1.17
C GLU A 110 32.03 -20.42 -1.17
N GLY A 111 32.62 -19.36 -0.64
CA GLY A 111 32.02 -18.02 -0.54
C GLY A 111 31.83 -17.57 0.91
N GLU A 112 31.15 -16.46 1.09
CA GLU A 112 30.75 -15.93 2.40
C GLU A 112 29.24 -16.12 2.57
N TRP A 113 28.81 -16.50 3.77
CA TRP A 113 27.45 -16.90 4.05
C TRP A 113 26.93 -16.22 5.31
N THR A 114 25.69 -15.76 5.28
CA THR A 114 24.94 -15.28 6.46
C THR A 114 23.84 -16.29 6.80
N LEU A 115 23.72 -16.65 8.08
CA LEU A 115 22.75 -17.64 8.55
C LEU A 115 21.61 -16.93 9.27
N TYR A 116 20.39 -17.21 8.82
CA TYR A 116 19.15 -16.64 9.30
C TYR A 116 18.28 -17.71 9.97
N ALA A 117 17.89 -17.47 11.21
CA ALA A 117 16.82 -18.23 11.88
C ALA A 117 15.50 -17.47 11.73
N CYS A 118 14.51 -18.13 11.15
CA CYS A 118 13.18 -17.53 10.90
C CYS A 118 12.13 -18.11 11.87
N HIS A 119 11.18 -17.28 12.26
CA HIS A 119 10.15 -17.63 13.24
C HIS A 119 8.79 -17.05 12.87
N LEU A 120 7.72 -17.75 13.26
CA LEU A 120 6.40 -17.15 13.39
C LEU A 120 6.18 -16.78 14.84
N THR A 121 5.65 -15.60 15.09
CA THR A 121 5.43 -15.10 16.45
C THR A 121 4.27 -14.10 16.47
N ARG A 122 3.58 -14.02 17.62
CA ARG A 122 2.61 -12.96 17.95
C ARG A 122 3.21 -11.89 18.86
N ASN A 123 4.45 -12.12 19.33
CA ASN A 123 5.11 -11.28 20.32
C ASN A 123 5.83 -10.07 19.73
N ARG A 124 5.50 -9.69 18.49
CA ARG A 124 6.10 -8.56 17.78
C ARG A 124 5.08 -7.46 17.54
N GLY A 125 5.57 -6.22 17.45
CA GLY A 125 4.73 -5.04 17.26
C GLY A 125 3.90 -4.64 18.48
N PRO A 126 3.30 -3.44 18.44
CA PRO A 126 2.56 -2.87 19.56
C PRO A 126 1.15 -3.46 19.74
N HIS A 127 0.46 -3.76 18.63
CA HIS A 127 -0.94 -4.19 18.63
C HIS A 127 -1.08 -5.72 18.56
N ARG A 128 -0.54 -6.43 19.57
CA ARG A 128 -0.53 -7.91 19.63
C ARG A 128 -1.92 -8.53 19.77
N ASP A 129 -2.84 -7.78 20.30
CA ASP A 129 -4.24 -8.15 20.51
C ASP A 129 -5.15 -7.85 19.31
N TYR A 130 -4.59 -7.29 18.25
CA TYR A 130 -5.34 -6.97 17.03
C TYR A 130 -5.69 -8.22 16.22
N MET A 131 -6.77 -8.17 15.44
CA MET A 131 -7.14 -9.24 14.52
C MET A 131 -6.11 -9.41 13.39
N ASN A 132 -6.06 -10.61 12.82
CA ASN A 132 -5.26 -10.87 11.63
C ASN A 132 -6.07 -10.57 10.36
N MET A 133 -5.79 -9.44 9.70
CA MET A 133 -6.48 -9.05 8.46
C MET A 133 -6.14 -9.93 7.26
N CYS A 134 -5.09 -10.75 7.35
CA CYS A 134 -4.71 -11.73 6.34
C CYS A 134 -5.24 -13.14 6.65
N ASP A 135 -6.21 -13.28 7.54
CA ASP A 135 -6.87 -14.54 7.92
C ASP A 135 -8.39 -14.37 7.83
N SER A 136 -9.02 -15.08 6.89
CA SER A 136 -10.45 -14.95 6.63
C SER A 136 -11.32 -15.28 7.84
N GLN A 137 -10.88 -16.24 8.70
CA GLN A 137 -11.62 -16.61 9.91
C GLN A 137 -11.53 -15.52 10.97
N SER A 138 -10.39 -14.83 11.06
CA SER A 138 -10.22 -13.69 11.97
C SER A 138 -11.15 -12.54 11.60
N VAL A 139 -11.22 -12.19 10.33
CA VAL A 139 -12.13 -11.15 9.83
C VAL A 139 -13.59 -11.58 9.95
N HIS A 140 -13.91 -12.85 9.67
CA HIS A 140 -15.26 -13.38 9.90
C HIS A 140 -15.66 -13.25 11.38
N LYS A 141 -14.76 -13.53 12.31
CA LYS A 141 -15.00 -13.34 13.74
C LYS A 141 -15.24 -11.86 14.09
N LEU A 142 -14.54 -10.93 13.47
CA LEU A 142 -14.82 -9.50 13.62
C LEU A 142 -16.26 -9.18 13.19
N ILE A 143 -16.71 -9.73 12.08
CA ILE A 143 -18.09 -9.57 11.60
C ILE A 143 -19.07 -10.10 12.65
N GLU A 144 -18.84 -11.31 13.16
CA GLU A 144 -19.71 -11.92 14.18
C GLU A 144 -19.82 -11.09 15.47
N VAL A 145 -18.72 -10.52 15.95
CA VAL A 145 -18.71 -9.86 17.27
C VAL A 145 -19.01 -8.35 17.20
N VAL A 146 -18.89 -7.74 16.02
CA VAL A 146 -19.11 -6.29 15.83
C VAL A 146 -20.30 -6.02 14.91
N TYR A 147 -20.26 -6.53 13.68
CA TYR A 147 -21.22 -6.18 12.63
C TYR A 147 -22.59 -6.85 12.84
N GLU A 148 -22.60 -8.16 13.09
CA GLU A 148 -23.85 -8.93 13.30
C GLU A 148 -24.68 -8.41 14.50
N PRO A 149 -24.11 -8.03 15.67
CA PRO A 149 -24.90 -7.43 16.75
C PRO A 149 -25.57 -6.12 16.34
N HIS A 150 -24.90 -5.26 15.55
CA HIS A 150 -25.52 -4.04 15.04
C HIS A 150 -26.69 -4.37 14.10
N TYR A 151 -26.50 -5.29 13.17
CA TYR A 151 -27.56 -5.72 12.28
C TYR A 151 -28.72 -6.37 13.03
N ALA A 152 -28.44 -7.26 13.98
CA ALA A 152 -29.50 -7.91 14.76
C ALA A 152 -30.36 -6.89 15.53
N HIS A 153 -29.77 -5.77 15.98
CA HIS A 153 -30.47 -4.75 16.76
C HIS A 153 -31.16 -3.70 15.89
N TYR A 154 -30.58 -3.32 14.75
CA TYR A 154 -31.01 -2.18 13.94
C TYR A 154 -31.33 -2.54 12.48
N LYS A 155 -31.61 -3.81 12.15
CA LYS A 155 -31.77 -4.26 10.76
C LYS A 155 -32.81 -3.47 9.94
N GLU A 156 -33.85 -2.95 10.59
CA GLU A 156 -34.87 -2.16 9.92
C GLU A 156 -34.39 -0.76 9.49
N GLU A 157 -33.25 -0.31 10.05
CA GLU A 157 -32.61 0.97 9.75
C GLU A 157 -31.51 0.88 8.68
N PHE A 158 -31.07 -0.36 8.38
CA PHE A 158 -30.04 -0.60 7.36
C PHE A 158 -30.53 -0.21 5.97
N GLY A 159 -29.68 0.50 5.22
CA GLY A 159 -30.03 1.09 3.93
C GLY A 159 -30.99 2.27 3.99
N LYS A 160 -31.25 2.80 5.19
CA LYS A 160 -32.12 3.96 5.45
C LYS A 160 -31.41 4.99 6.33
N THR A 161 -31.54 4.84 7.66
CA THR A 161 -30.90 5.71 8.65
C THR A 161 -29.43 5.34 8.82
N ILE A 162 -29.11 4.05 8.84
CA ILE A 162 -27.74 3.53 8.80
C ILE A 162 -27.39 3.36 7.34
N ALA A 163 -26.41 4.12 6.87
CA ALA A 163 -25.97 4.11 5.47
C ALA A 163 -24.81 3.12 5.21
N GLY A 164 -24.11 2.72 6.27
CA GLY A 164 -22.99 1.82 6.15
C GLY A 164 -22.02 1.85 7.33
N PHE A 165 -20.88 1.21 7.13
CA PHE A 165 -19.79 1.16 8.08
C PHE A 165 -18.56 1.89 7.53
N PHE A 166 -17.88 2.63 8.43
CA PHE A 166 -16.65 3.36 8.13
C PHE A 166 -15.46 2.66 8.77
N SER A 167 -14.42 2.41 7.96
CA SER A 167 -13.14 1.86 8.42
C SER A 167 -12.10 2.96 8.42
N ASP A 168 -11.65 3.28 9.62
CA ASP A 168 -10.69 4.32 9.91
C ASP A 168 -9.30 3.70 10.08
N GLU A 169 -8.34 4.08 9.24
CA GLU A 169 -6.92 3.72 9.25
C GLU A 169 -6.62 2.25 9.61
N PRO A 170 -7.12 1.25 8.88
CA PRO A 170 -6.76 -0.13 9.14
C PRO A 170 -5.27 -0.32 8.83
N GLU A 171 -4.55 -1.01 9.74
CA GLU A 171 -3.12 -1.26 9.61
C GLU A 171 -2.75 -2.72 9.81
N LEU A 172 -1.72 -3.20 9.12
CA LEU A 172 -1.14 -4.52 9.37
C LEU A 172 -0.44 -4.58 10.72
N GLY A 173 0.05 -3.45 11.21
CA GLY A 173 0.56 -3.25 12.56
C GLY A 173 1.76 -4.13 12.92
N ASN A 174 2.52 -4.60 11.94
CA ASN A 174 3.67 -5.49 12.12
C ASN A 174 5.00 -4.73 12.29
N GLY A 175 5.00 -3.41 12.15
CA GLY A 175 6.13 -2.54 12.43
C GLY A 175 5.95 -1.74 13.72
N HIS A 176 6.90 -0.91 14.04
CA HIS A 176 6.76 0.08 15.09
C HIS A 176 5.80 1.20 14.68
N ILE A 177 5.05 1.73 15.64
CA ILE A 177 4.18 2.88 15.41
C ILE A 177 5.04 4.06 14.93
N TYR A 178 4.60 4.70 13.85
CA TYR A 178 5.27 5.86 13.24
C TYR A 178 6.69 5.62 12.71
N GLU A 179 7.10 4.38 12.52
CA GLU A 179 8.30 4.07 11.73
C GLU A 179 8.00 4.26 10.26
N THR A 180 8.16 5.48 9.81
CA THR A 180 7.85 5.90 8.45
C THR A 180 9.09 5.83 7.55
N GLY A 181 8.89 5.55 6.25
CA GLY A 181 9.95 5.54 5.25
C GLY A 181 10.76 4.25 5.16
N LYS A 182 10.52 3.25 6.02
CA LYS A 182 11.22 1.97 5.96
C LYS A 182 10.79 1.14 4.75
N THR A 183 11.78 0.63 4.04
CA THR A 183 11.58 -0.35 2.95
C THR A 183 11.23 -1.73 3.52
N LEU A 184 10.78 -2.65 2.67
CA LEU A 184 10.46 -4.02 3.08
C LEU A 184 11.61 -4.68 3.87
N GLU A 185 12.85 -4.50 3.43
CA GLU A 185 14.04 -5.10 4.06
C GLU A 185 14.44 -4.46 5.41
N GLU A 186 13.89 -3.31 5.73
CA GLU A 186 14.16 -2.60 6.99
C GLU A 186 13.12 -2.89 8.06
N VAL A 187 11.96 -3.44 7.67
CA VAL A 187 10.92 -3.87 8.61
C VAL A 187 11.17 -5.32 8.97
N ALA A 188 11.61 -5.58 10.21
CA ALA A 188 11.98 -6.91 10.67
C ALA A 188 10.81 -7.90 10.72
N ASP A 189 9.60 -7.40 10.83
CA ASP A 189 8.40 -8.20 11.02
C ASP A 189 7.48 -8.07 9.81
N GLN A 190 7.15 -9.20 9.17
CA GLN A 190 6.23 -9.21 8.05
C GLN A 190 4.92 -9.93 8.43
N PRO A 191 3.75 -9.47 7.95
CA PRO A 191 2.48 -10.12 8.24
C PRO A 191 2.48 -11.58 7.84
N PHE A 192 1.82 -12.43 8.63
CA PHE A 192 1.71 -13.85 8.32
C PHE A 192 0.35 -14.42 8.72
N SER A 193 -0.10 -15.44 7.96
CA SER A 193 -1.31 -16.20 8.24
C SER A 193 -1.22 -17.58 7.59
N ARG A 194 -2.20 -18.44 7.87
CA ARG A 194 -2.31 -19.75 7.22
C ARG A 194 -2.57 -19.63 5.72
N GLU A 195 -3.33 -18.61 5.32
CA GLU A 195 -3.61 -18.33 3.91
C GLU A 195 -2.32 -17.90 3.17
N ILE A 196 -1.51 -17.05 3.82
CA ILE A 196 -0.20 -16.67 3.29
C ILE A 196 0.71 -17.89 3.17
N GLU A 197 0.79 -18.75 4.21
CA GLU A 197 1.60 -19.97 4.15
C GLU A 197 1.19 -20.87 2.99
N ALA A 198 -0.11 -21.13 2.84
CA ALA A 198 -0.62 -22.00 1.78
C ALA A 198 -0.28 -21.44 0.38
N GLU A 199 -0.39 -20.14 0.18
CA GLU A 199 -0.08 -19.50 -1.09
C GLU A 199 1.43 -19.45 -1.38
N LEU A 200 2.27 -19.24 -0.35
CA LEU A 200 3.73 -19.34 -0.49
C LEU A 200 4.17 -20.77 -0.83
N GLN A 201 3.58 -21.78 -0.21
CA GLN A 201 3.82 -23.19 -0.58
C GLN A 201 3.45 -23.45 -2.04
N ARG A 202 2.33 -22.93 -2.50
CA ARG A 202 1.91 -23.05 -3.90
C ARG A 202 2.88 -22.36 -4.87
N ARG A 203 3.35 -21.17 -4.55
CA ARG A 203 4.25 -20.36 -5.40
C ARG A 203 5.71 -20.80 -5.34
N TRP A 204 6.21 -21.14 -4.16
CA TRP A 204 7.63 -21.41 -3.91
C TRP A 204 7.94 -22.90 -3.70
N GLY A 205 6.91 -23.76 -3.64
CA GLY A 205 7.04 -25.19 -3.41
C GLY A 205 7.20 -25.55 -1.93
N SER A 206 7.39 -26.85 -1.65
CA SER A 206 7.54 -27.36 -0.29
C SER A 206 8.73 -26.78 0.47
N GLY A 207 9.77 -26.30 -0.24
CA GLY A 207 10.94 -25.62 0.32
C GLY A 207 10.79 -24.11 0.53
N TRP A 208 9.58 -23.57 0.58
CA TRP A 208 9.30 -22.13 0.62
C TRP A 208 10.04 -21.37 1.73
N ARG A 209 10.25 -21.99 2.87
CA ARG A 209 10.88 -21.38 4.05
C ARG A 209 12.31 -20.89 3.78
N LYS A 210 13.05 -21.56 2.90
CA LYS A 210 14.42 -21.19 2.55
C LYS A 210 14.53 -19.81 1.88
N TYR A 211 13.45 -19.33 1.25
CA TYR A 211 13.42 -18.05 0.56
C TYR A 211 13.12 -16.86 1.50
N LEU A 212 12.58 -17.11 2.70
CA LEU A 212 12.18 -16.05 3.63
C LEU A 212 13.30 -15.04 3.93
N PRO A 213 14.57 -15.45 4.15
CA PRO A 213 15.64 -14.48 4.41
C PRO A 213 15.83 -13.43 3.32
N LEU A 214 15.46 -13.71 2.06
CA LEU A 214 15.58 -12.76 0.95
C LEU A 214 14.66 -11.54 1.10
N LEU A 215 13.68 -11.58 2.00
CA LEU A 215 12.89 -10.41 2.37
C LEU A 215 13.77 -9.33 3.02
N TRP A 216 14.80 -9.72 3.75
CA TRP A 216 15.63 -8.84 4.57
C TRP A 216 17.10 -8.80 4.16
N ASP A 217 17.62 -9.84 3.50
CA ASP A 217 19.03 -9.89 3.10
C ASP A 217 19.35 -8.78 2.10
N ARG A 218 20.38 -7.97 2.43
CA ARG A 218 20.77 -6.80 1.62
C ARG A 218 21.83 -7.11 0.57
N GLU A 219 22.54 -8.21 0.74
CA GLU A 219 23.69 -8.55 -0.11
C GLU A 219 23.35 -9.52 -1.24
N PHE A 220 22.23 -10.24 -1.14
CA PHE A 220 21.72 -11.07 -2.24
C PHE A 220 21.14 -10.17 -3.33
N GLU A 221 21.40 -10.50 -4.61
CA GLU A 221 21.10 -9.64 -5.74
C GLU A 221 20.22 -10.33 -6.81
N GLY A 222 19.67 -9.53 -7.73
CA GLY A 222 19.05 -9.98 -8.98
C GLY A 222 17.59 -10.38 -8.86
N SER A 223 17.09 -10.94 -9.96
CA SER A 223 15.65 -11.18 -10.17
C SER A 223 15.04 -12.19 -9.18
N LEU A 224 15.82 -13.12 -8.62
CA LEU A 224 15.31 -14.06 -7.63
C LEU A 224 14.89 -13.35 -6.34
N LYS A 225 15.72 -12.44 -5.82
CA LYS A 225 15.36 -11.62 -4.64
C LYS A 225 14.15 -10.74 -4.93
N ALA A 226 14.17 -10.04 -6.07
CA ALA A 226 13.05 -9.20 -6.48
C ALA A 226 11.75 -9.99 -6.58
N ARG A 227 11.79 -11.22 -7.10
CA ARG A 227 10.64 -12.11 -7.20
C ARG A 227 10.13 -12.58 -5.84
N VAL A 228 11.01 -13.02 -4.95
CA VAL A 228 10.62 -13.43 -3.59
C VAL A 228 9.92 -12.29 -2.86
N ARG A 229 10.49 -11.08 -2.91
CA ARG A 229 9.92 -9.89 -2.28
C ARG A 229 8.56 -9.52 -2.88
N TYR A 230 8.48 -9.47 -4.21
CA TYR A 230 7.22 -9.22 -4.91
C TYR A 230 6.16 -10.27 -4.56
N ASP A 231 6.48 -11.56 -4.71
CA ASP A 231 5.54 -12.65 -4.46
C ASP A 231 5.00 -12.62 -3.02
N PHE A 232 5.87 -12.32 -2.05
CA PHE A 232 5.45 -12.25 -0.64
C PHE A 232 4.43 -11.14 -0.40
N ILE A 233 4.74 -9.90 -0.82
CA ILE A 233 3.84 -8.77 -0.60
C ILE A 233 2.60 -8.85 -1.49
N ASP A 234 2.71 -9.38 -2.71
CA ASP A 234 1.55 -9.67 -3.54
C ASP A 234 0.58 -10.63 -2.83
N VAL A 235 1.08 -11.69 -2.20
CA VAL A 235 0.26 -12.62 -1.40
C VAL A 235 -0.37 -11.91 -0.21
N VAL A 236 0.41 -11.15 0.58
CA VAL A 236 -0.10 -10.40 1.74
C VAL A 236 -1.23 -9.46 1.32
N THR A 237 -1.00 -8.66 0.28
CA THR A 237 -1.99 -7.66 -0.17
C THR A 237 -3.22 -8.30 -0.82
N ARG A 238 -3.09 -9.49 -1.44
CA ARG A 238 -4.23 -10.27 -1.92
C ARG A 238 -5.06 -10.85 -0.78
N CYS A 239 -4.43 -11.30 0.31
CA CYS A 239 -5.16 -11.70 1.50
C CYS A 239 -5.92 -10.51 2.10
N VAL A 240 -5.29 -9.34 2.23
CA VAL A 240 -5.96 -8.12 2.69
C VAL A 240 -7.15 -7.76 1.79
N GLU A 241 -6.96 -7.77 0.47
CA GLU A 241 -8.03 -7.51 -0.51
C GLU A 241 -9.22 -8.43 -0.29
N LYS A 242 -8.97 -9.74 -0.31
CA LYS A 242 -10.00 -10.77 -0.26
C LYS A 242 -10.60 -10.92 1.14
N ASP A 243 -9.74 -11.14 2.13
CA ASP A 243 -10.17 -11.62 3.45
C ASP A 243 -10.63 -10.48 4.35
N PHE A 244 -10.07 -9.26 4.18
CA PHE A 244 -10.49 -8.08 4.93
C PHE A 244 -11.41 -7.18 4.13
N SER A 245 -10.90 -6.50 3.11
CA SER A 245 -11.62 -5.42 2.43
C SER A 245 -12.91 -5.92 1.74
N CYS A 246 -12.79 -6.97 0.91
CA CYS A 246 -13.94 -7.50 0.19
C CYS A 246 -14.92 -8.21 1.12
N GLN A 247 -14.46 -8.97 2.11
CA GLN A 247 -15.34 -9.69 3.04
C GLN A 247 -16.24 -8.72 3.84
N LEU A 248 -15.69 -7.60 4.32
CA LEU A 248 -16.46 -6.56 4.99
C LEU A 248 -17.45 -5.88 4.04
N GLY A 249 -16.99 -5.50 2.86
CA GLY A 249 -17.83 -4.87 1.85
C GLY A 249 -18.99 -5.76 1.37
N ASP A 250 -18.74 -7.05 1.15
CA ASP A 250 -19.76 -8.00 0.74
C ASP A 250 -20.81 -8.21 1.83
N TRP A 251 -20.36 -8.26 3.09
CA TRP A 251 -21.30 -8.34 4.22
C TRP A 251 -22.22 -7.11 4.30
N CYS A 252 -21.68 -5.90 4.13
CA CYS A 252 -22.46 -4.65 4.13
C CYS A 252 -23.47 -4.63 2.97
N ARG A 253 -23.01 -4.85 1.75
CA ARG A 253 -23.85 -4.83 0.54
C ARG A 253 -24.97 -5.88 0.59
N ALA A 254 -24.72 -7.07 1.16
CA ALA A 254 -25.76 -8.08 1.37
C ALA A 254 -26.88 -7.61 2.32
N ARG A 255 -26.67 -6.50 3.03
CA ARG A 255 -27.65 -5.90 3.98
C ARG A 255 -28.10 -4.50 3.57
N ASN A 256 -27.88 -4.13 2.30
CA ASN A 256 -28.19 -2.82 1.71
C ASN A 256 -27.42 -1.65 2.31
N ASP A 257 -26.29 -1.92 2.92
CA ASP A 257 -25.38 -0.92 3.47
C ASP A 257 -24.11 -0.78 2.64
N GLU A 258 -23.42 0.34 2.76
CA GLU A 258 -22.13 0.59 2.13
C GLU A 258 -20.99 0.32 3.12
N TYR A 259 -19.85 -0.07 2.59
CA TYR A 259 -18.57 -0.10 3.30
C TYR A 259 -17.67 0.99 2.73
N ILE A 260 -17.25 1.92 3.57
CA ILE A 260 -16.40 3.05 3.18
C ILE A 260 -15.27 3.24 4.20
N GLY A 261 -14.35 4.13 3.92
CA GLY A 261 -13.23 4.46 4.81
C GLY A 261 -12.02 4.91 4.03
N HIS A 262 -10.89 4.91 4.68
CA HIS A 262 -9.60 5.26 4.10
C HIS A 262 -8.47 4.40 4.69
N LEU A 263 -7.26 4.54 4.14
CA LEU A 263 -6.04 3.94 4.68
C LEU A 263 -5.25 5.01 5.44
N ILE A 264 -4.18 4.60 6.10
CA ILE A 264 -3.24 5.57 6.70
C ILE A 264 -2.37 6.17 5.59
N GLU A 265 -2.31 7.49 5.53
CA GLU A 265 -1.62 8.26 4.47
C GLU A 265 -0.27 8.82 4.92
N ASP A 266 0.17 8.48 6.10
CA ASP A 266 1.40 9.00 6.66
C ASP A 266 2.61 8.67 5.76
N THR A 267 3.24 9.71 5.28
CA THR A 267 4.53 9.67 4.60
C THR A 267 4.63 8.74 3.38
N ASN A 268 3.55 8.64 2.58
CA ASN A 268 3.54 7.86 1.35
C ASN A 268 3.86 6.37 1.54
N GLN A 269 3.15 5.70 2.45
CA GLN A 269 3.43 4.31 2.83
C GLN A 269 2.42 3.28 2.31
N HIS A 270 1.52 3.67 1.42
CA HIS A 270 0.47 2.78 0.93
C HIS A 270 1.00 1.47 0.31
N SER A 271 2.18 1.51 -0.31
CA SER A 271 2.83 0.33 -0.91
C SER A 271 3.55 -0.56 0.09
N ARG A 272 3.54 -0.21 1.39
CA ARG A 272 4.33 -0.88 2.42
C ARG A 272 3.46 -1.54 3.49
N SER A 273 4.04 -2.53 4.16
CA SER A 273 3.49 -3.10 5.39
C SER A 273 3.80 -2.19 6.59
N GLY A 274 3.53 -2.63 7.79
CA GLY A 274 3.72 -1.83 8.99
C GLY A 274 2.45 -1.10 9.34
N SER A 275 2.44 0.21 9.23
CA SER A 275 1.27 1.05 9.49
C SER A 275 0.28 1.14 8.33
N SER A 276 0.50 0.46 7.22
CA SER A 276 -0.41 0.47 6.06
C SER A 276 -0.83 -0.93 5.65
N LEU A 277 -1.50 -1.08 4.51
CA LEU A 277 -2.02 -2.35 3.99
C LEU A 277 -1.22 -2.90 2.80
N GLY A 278 -0.11 -2.28 2.45
CA GLY A 278 0.80 -2.74 1.40
C GLY A 278 0.38 -2.38 -0.03
N HIS A 279 -0.87 -1.97 -0.28
CA HIS A 279 -1.34 -1.55 -1.61
C HIS A 279 -2.61 -0.71 -1.53
N PHE A 280 -2.58 0.51 -2.06
CA PHE A 280 -3.72 1.44 -1.99
C PHE A 280 -5.00 0.85 -2.61
N PHE A 281 -4.95 0.42 -3.87
CA PHE A 281 -6.15 -0.05 -4.59
C PHE A 281 -6.71 -1.35 -3.99
N ARG A 282 -5.86 -2.31 -3.62
CA ARG A 282 -6.27 -3.57 -3.00
C ARG A 282 -6.85 -3.37 -1.60
N GLY A 283 -6.24 -2.48 -0.81
CA GLY A 283 -6.73 -2.15 0.53
C GLY A 283 -8.15 -1.59 0.53
N LEU A 284 -8.52 -0.86 -0.53
CA LEU A 284 -9.84 -0.28 -0.70
C LEU A 284 -10.79 -1.12 -1.58
N ALA A 285 -10.38 -2.29 -2.07
CA ALA A 285 -11.11 -3.02 -3.12
C ALA A 285 -12.57 -3.33 -2.75
N GLY A 286 -12.85 -3.67 -1.48
CA GLY A 286 -14.20 -3.94 -0.99
C GLY A 286 -15.05 -2.72 -0.67
N GLN A 287 -14.47 -1.53 -0.62
CA GLN A 287 -15.17 -0.30 -0.26
C GLN A 287 -16.01 0.25 -1.42
N ASP A 288 -17.14 0.85 -1.12
CA ASP A 288 -18.08 1.42 -2.10
C ASP A 288 -17.68 2.83 -2.57
N MET A 289 -16.73 3.47 -1.89
CA MET A 289 -16.07 4.71 -2.30
C MET A 289 -14.55 4.52 -2.18
N ALA A 290 -13.78 5.26 -2.95
CA ALA A 290 -12.34 5.31 -2.75
C ALA A 290 -12.01 6.43 -1.75
N GLY A 291 -11.47 6.08 -0.59
CA GLY A 291 -11.24 7.01 0.50
C GLY A 291 -9.78 7.34 0.74
N ILE A 292 -9.55 8.56 1.20
CA ILE A 292 -8.30 9.07 1.75
C ILE A 292 -8.59 9.90 2.99
N ASP A 293 -7.58 10.15 3.80
CA ASP A 293 -7.57 11.13 4.87
C ASP A 293 -6.59 12.26 4.57
N ASN A 294 -6.89 13.46 5.07
CA ASN A 294 -6.00 14.60 5.07
C ASN A 294 -5.98 15.26 6.44
N ILE A 295 -4.94 15.00 7.19
CA ILE A 295 -4.82 15.31 8.61
C ILE A 295 -3.48 16.01 8.94
N GLY A 296 -3.42 16.71 10.08
CA GLY A 296 -2.17 17.11 10.73
C GLY A 296 -1.26 18.04 9.92
N GLY A 297 -1.84 18.91 9.09
CA GLY A 297 -1.07 19.84 8.27
C GLY A 297 -0.34 19.20 7.09
N GLN A 298 -0.75 18.02 6.63
CA GLN A 298 -0.17 17.33 5.47
C GLN A 298 -0.21 18.19 4.20
N VAL A 299 -1.28 18.94 3.99
CA VAL A 299 -1.42 19.91 2.89
C VAL A 299 -1.44 21.32 3.44
N MET A 300 -0.50 22.15 3.01
CA MET A 300 -0.41 23.55 3.41
C MET A 300 -0.15 24.44 2.17
N PRO A 301 -0.74 25.64 2.10
CA PRO A 301 -0.50 26.56 0.99
C PRO A 301 0.98 26.86 0.78
N GLN A 302 1.45 26.72 -0.47
CA GLN A 302 2.84 27.04 -0.87
C GLN A 302 3.91 26.19 -0.17
N ARG A 303 3.57 24.95 0.22
CA ARG A 303 4.49 24.01 0.87
C ARG A 303 4.63 22.69 0.12
N GLU A 304 4.56 22.76 -1.21
CA GLU A 304 4.65 21.57 -2.08
C GLU A 304 6.04 20.89 -2.06
N ASP A 305 7.06 21.60 -1.60
CA ASP A 305 8.45 21.15 -1.54
C ASP A 305 8.93 20.80 -0.12
N ASP A 306 8.05 20.90 0.88
CA ASP A 306 8.42 20.61 2.26
C ASP A 306 8.68 19.11 2.45
N CYS A 307 9.91 18.77 2.84
CA CYS A 307 10.32 17.43 3.27
C CYS A 307 10.85 17.47 4.70
N GLU A 308 10.27 18.34 5.54
CA GLU A 308 10.69 18.52 6.92
C GLU A 308 10.04 17.51 7.85
N TYR A 309 10.69 17.25 8.99
CA TYR A 309 10.05 16.54 10.09
C TYR A 309 8.84 17.33 10.57
N CYS A 310 7.67 16.77 10.43
CA CYS A 310 6.45 17.32 11.01
C CYS A 310 6.13 16.67 12.36
N TYR A 311 5.00 17.03 12.90
CA TYR A 311 4.45 16.52 14.17
C TYR A 311 4.80 15.04 14.43
N LYS A 312 5.29 14.72 15.63
CA LYS A 312 5.70 13.37 16.09
C LYS A 312 6.90 12.74 15.33
N ASN A 313 7.87 13.53 14.91
CA ASN A 313 9.09 13.04 14.22
C ASN A 313 8.85 12.32 12.88
N ARG A 314 7.76 12.62 12.20
CA ARG A 314 7.47 12.08 10.88
C ARG A 314 8.13 12.92 9.80
N ILE A 315 8.61 12.28 8.74
CA ILE A 315 9.08 12.96 7.54
C ILE A 315 7.84 13.31 6.70
N ARG A 316 7.66 14.60 6.42
CA ARG A 316 6.61 15.06 5.54
C ARG A 316 7.00 14.86 4.08
N ASP A 317 6.22 14.10 3.33
CA ASP A 317 6.31 14.02 1.87
C ASP A 317 5.26 14.95 1.23
N SER A 318 5.56 16.25 1.17
CA SER A 318 4.61 17.21 0.59
C SER A 318 4.34 16.98 -0.89
N VAL A 319 5.29 16.42 -1.63
CA VAL A 319 5.07 16.04 -3.03
C VAL A 319 3.98 14.96 -3.12
N PHE A 320 4.02 13.97 -2.22
CA PHE A 320 2.96 12.96 -2.15
C PHE A 320 1.61 13.59 -1.81
N TYR A 321 1.51 14.37 -0.75
CA TYR A 321 0.25 14.97 -0.31
C TYR A 321 -0.36 15.92 -1.34
N HIS A 322 0.48 16.73 -1.99
CA HIS A 322 0.01 17.73 -2.96
C HIS A 322 -0.28 17.15 -4.35
N TYR A 323 0.38 16.06 -4.77
CA TYR A 323 0.31 15.57 -6.15
C TYR A 323 -0.24 14.15 -6.29
N ALA A 324 -0.18 13.33 -5.25
CA ALA A 324 -0.64 11.95 -5.32
C ALA A 324 -1.89 11.66 -4.49
N LEU A 325 -1.96 12.08 -3.22
CA LEU A 325 -2.99 11.63 -2.28
C LEU A 325 -4.41 11.76 -2.84
N GLY A 326 -4.86 12.95 -3.18
CA GLY A 326 -6.20 13.15 -3.76
C GLY A 326 -6.40 12.45 -5.10
N ARG A 327 -5.34 12.33 -5.89
CA ARG A 327 -5.40 11.66 -7.20
C ARG A 327 -5.48 10.14 -7.09
N LEU A 328 -4.94 9.53 -6.05
CA LEU A 328 -5.09 8.09 -5.80
C LEU A 328 -6.57 7.71 -5.61
N ALA A 329 -7.29 8.42 -4.73
CA ALA A 329 -8.71 8.17 -4.53
C ALA A 329 -9.53 8.45 -5.79
N ALA A 330 -9.30 9.60 -6.44
CA ALA A 330 -10.00 9.96 -7.68
C ALA A 330 -9.76 8.94 -8.80
N SER A 331 -8.52 8.44 -8.93
CA SER A 331 -8.17 7.41 -9.91
C SER A 331 -8.86 6.08 -9.61
N ALA A 332 -8.82 5.60 -8.36
CA ALA A 332 -9.53 4.38 -7.97
C ALA A 332 -11.04 4.50 -8.23
N ALA A 333 -11.64 5.65 -7.89
CA ALA A 333 -13.05 5.93 -8.18
C ALA A 333 -13.37 5.90 -9.69
N ALA A 334 -12.42 6.32 -10.53
CA ALA A 334 -12.61 6.39 -11.98
C ALA A 334 -12.46 5.03 -12.69
N ILE A 335 -11.56 4.15 -12.20
CA ILE A 335 -11.24 2.88 -12.85
C ILE A 335 -11.94 1.66 -12.25
N GLU A 336 -12.44 1.73 -11.02
CA GLU A 336 -13.10 0.61 -10.34
C GLU A 336 -14.63 0.75 -10.41
N PRO A 337 -15.34 -0.19 -11.07
CA PRO A 337 -16.80 -0.11 -11.24
C PRO A 337 -17.57 0.01 -9.92
N LEU A 338 -17.13 -0.66 -8.86
CA LEU A 338 -17.78 -0.66 -7.54
C LEU A 338 -17.87 0.75 -6.94
N LYS A 339 -16.87 1.59 -7.16
CA LYS A 339 -16.81 2.95 -6.59
C LYS A 339 -17.82 3.92 -7.22
N LYS A 340 -18.31 3.64 -8.44
CA LYS A 340 -19.29 4.47 -9.15
C LYS A 340 -18.85 5.93 -9.32
N GLY A 341 -17.54 6.20 -9.45
CA GLY A 341 -16.98 7.55 -9.57
C GLY A 341 -16.94 8.33 -8.25
N ARG A 342 -17.13 7.69 -7.08
CA ARG A 342 -17.15 8.36 -5.78
C ARG A 342 -15.77 8.27 -5.12
N ALA A 343 -15.15 9.43 -4.93
CA ALA A 343 -13.90 9.61 -4.22
C ALA A 343 -14.14 10.44 -2.96
N MET A 344 -13.75 9.90 -1.82
CA MET A 344 -14.00 10.48 -0.49
C MET A 344 -12.70 10.95 0.16
N CYS A 345 -12.76 12.05 0.90
CA CYS A 345 -11.70 12.52 1.77
C CYS A 345 -12.26 12.82 3.17
N GLU A 346 -11.69 12.18 4.19
CA GLU A 346 -11.75 12.71 5.55
C GLU A 346 -10.85 13.95 5.57
N ILE A 347 -11.30 15.04 6.22
CA ILE A 347 -10.66 16.35 6.01
C ILE A 347 -10.76 17.24 7.25
N PHE A 348 -9.78 18.09 7.46
CA PHE A 348 -9.66 19.12 8.51
C PHE A 348 -9.14 18.64 9.86
N GLY A 349 -8.93 17.32 10.07
CA GLY A 349 -8.44 16.82 11.36
C GLY A 349 -7.03 17.26 11.72
N ASP A 350 -6.79 17.52 13.00
CA ASP A 350 -5.46 17.74 13.63
C ASP A 350 -4.62 18.89 13.02
N TYR A 351 -5.25 19.87 12.38
CA TYR A 351 -4.57 21.10 11.92
C TYR A 351 -4.35 22.12 13.06
N GLY A 352 -4.96 21.87 14.22
CA GLY A 352 -4.87 22.72 15.39
C GLY A 352 -5.87 23.89 15.39
N TRP A 353 -6.01 24.55 16.54
CA TRP A 353 -6.95 25.68 16.71
C TRP A 353 -6.62 26.92 15.87
N ALA A 354 -5.46 26.96 15.21
CA ALA A 354 -5.10 28.01 14.26
C ALA A 354 -5.79 27.84 12.89
N GLU A 355 -6.30 26.64 12.60
CA GLU A 355 -7.12 26.40 11.41
C GLU A 355 -8.45 27.15 11.51
N GLY A 356 -8.85 27.75 10.42
CA GLY A 356 -10.14 28.40 10.29
C GLY A 356 -10.72 28.19 8.92
N VAL A 357 -11.97 28.62 8.73
CA VAL A 357 -12.76 28.39 7.49
C VAL A 357 -12.05 28.82 6.20
N ARG A 358 -11.05 29.69 6.27
CA ARG A 358 -10.24 30.06 5.10
C ARG A 358 -9.29 28.94 4.69
N LEU A 359 -8.61 28.31 5.66
CA LEU A 359 -7.76 27.15 5.40
C LEU A 359 -8.61 25.92 5.05
N GLU A 360 -9.70 25.70 5.78
CA GLU A 360 -10.66 24.61 5.46
C GLU A 360 -11.16 24.73 4.00
N LYS A 361 -11.48 25.97 3.54
CA LYS A 361 -11.86 26.18 2.13
C LYS A 361 -10.72 25.87 1.16
N TYR A 362 -9.49 26.25 1.47
CA TYR A 362 -8.33 25.94 0.64
C TYR A 362 -8.13 24.42 0.52
N LEU A 363 -8.23 23.68 1.64
CA LEU A 363 -8.14 22.22 1.65
C LEU A 363 -9.25 21.57 0.83
N ALA A 364 -10.50 22.03 0.99
CA ALA A 364 -11.61 21.56 0.19
C ALA A 364 -11.38 21.77 -1.31
N ASP A 365 -10.97 22.99 -1.72
CA ASP A 365 -10.67 23.31 -3.13
C ASP A 365 -9.51 22.46 -3.66
N HIS A 366 -8.47 22.28 -2.83
CA HIS A 366 -7.31 21.46 -3.15
C HIS A 366 -7.70 20.02 -3.52
N PHE A 367 -8.61 19.41 -2.78
CA PHE A 367 -9.04 18.04 -3.05
C PHE A 367 -10.13 17.97 -4.12
N MET A 368 -11.07 18.92 -4.19
CA MET A 368 -12.09 18.97 -5.25
C MET A 368 -11.47 19.07 -6.65
N VAL A 369 -10.46 19.92 -6.83
CA VAL A 369 -9.77 20.06 -8.13
C VAL A 369 -8.94 18.82 -8.50
N ARG A 370 -8.74 17.89 -7.57
CA ARG A 370 -8.11 16.59 -7.80
C ARG A 370 -9.11 15.46 -8.01
N GLY A 371 -10.41 15.78 -8.00
CA GLY A 371 -11.47 14.83 -8.30
C GLY A 371 -12.16 14.23 -7.07
N ILE A 372 -11.87 14.71 -5.86
CA ILE A 372 -12.62 14.33 -4.67
C ILE A 372 -14.00 14.97 -4.72
N ASN A 373 -15.05 14.16 -4.54
CA ASN A 373 -16.44 14.60 -4.62
C ASN A 373 -17.31 14.16 -3.44
N ARG A 374 -16.69 13.63 -2.37
CA ARG A 374 -17.31 13.31 -1.08
C ARG A 374 -16.36 13.72 0.03
N PHE A 375 -16.91 14.26 1.11
CA PHE A 375 -16.12 14.68 2.26
C PHE A 375 -16.71 14.21 3.56
N VAL A 376 -15.84 13.85 4.50
CA VAL A 376 -16.16 13.58 5.90
C VAL A 376 -15.38 14.59 6.74
N PRO A 377 -16.01 15.73 7.10
CA PRO A 377 -15.32 16.76 7.89
C PRO A 377 -15.03 16.29 9.32
N HIS A 378 -13.80 16.36 9.76
CA HIS A 378 -13.35 16.04 11.12
C HIS A 378 -13.13 17.33 11.91
N ALA A 379 -13.83 17.67 13.07
CA ALA A 379 -14.96 16.88 13.49
C ALA A 379 -15.90 17.70 14.42
N PHE A 380 -17.01 17.10 14.71
CA PHE A 380 -17.82 17.49 15.88
C PHE A 380 -17.47 16.58 17.05
N SER A 381 -16.89 17.11 18.12
CA SER A 381 -16.61 16.33 19.32
C SER A 381 -17.76 16.42 20.33
N PRO A 382 -18.19 15.30 20.92
CA PRO A 382 -19.14 15.28 22.04
C PRO A 382 -18.44 15.56 23.39
N LYS A 383 -17.10 15.53 23.46
CA LYS A 383 -16.33 15.75 24.69
C LYS A 383 -16.40 17.21 25.12
N GLU A 384 -16.22 17.45 26.42
CA GLU A 384 -16.12 18.81 26.97
C GLU A 384 -14.93 19.58 26.38
N PHE A 385 -15.10 20.88 26.22
CA PHE A 385 -14.04 21.77 25.76
C PHE A 385 -13.04 22.09 26.91
N PRO A 386 -11.72 22.13 26.64
CA PRO A 386 -11.06 21.80 25.39
C PRO A 386 -10.85 20.27 25.23
N ASP A 387 -11.28 19.73 24.09
CA ASP A 387 -10.89 18.38 23.70
C ASP A 387 -9.53 18.46 22.96
N PRO A 388 -8.49 17.76 23.45
CA PRO A 388 -7.17 17.76 22.81
C PRO A 388 -7.06 16.82 21.60
N ASP A 389 -8.09 16.02 21.33
CA ASP A 389 -8.10 15.00 20.29
C ASP A 389 -8.33 15.65 18.91
N CYS A 390 -7.28 15.72 18.10
CA CYS A 390 -7.30 16.18 16.71
C CYS A 390 -8.09 17.50 16.44
N PRO A 391 -7.82 18.63 17.13
CA PRO A 391 -8.50 19.90 16.87
C PRO A 391 -8.18 20.42 15.43
N PRO A 392 -9.04 21.30 14.85
CA PRO A 392 -10.13 22.03 15.51
C PRO A 392 -11.42 21.24 15.53
N HIS A 393 -12.29 21.54 16.53
CA HIS A 393 -13.67 21.05 16.52
C HIS A 393 -14.61 22.17 16.09
N PHE A 394 -15.51 21.88 15.14
CA PHE A 394 -16.29 22.92 14.46
C PHE A 394 -17.20 23.73 15.40
N TYR A 395 -17.93 23.06 16.28
CA TYR A 395 -18.80 23.72 17.25
C TYR A 395 -18.09 23.99 18.57
N ALA A 396 -17.34 23.03 19.08
CA ALA A 396 -16.59 23.10 20.34
C ALA A 396 -17.42 23.67 21.52
N HIS A 397 -18.66 23.21 21.65
CA HIS A 397 -19.65 23.69 22.66
C HIS A 397 -19.81 25.22 22.65
N GLY A 398 -19.75 25.85 21.48
CA GLY A 398 -19.86 27.29 21.29
C GLY A 398 -18.55 28.06 21.42
N ASN A 399 -17.42 27.37 21.66
CA ASN A 399 -16.11 28.03 21.84
C ASN A 399 -15.37 28.32 20.52
N ASN A 400 -15.80 27.74 19.37
CA ASN A 400 -15.21 28.09 18.08
C ASN A 400 -15.94 29.31 17.47
N PRO A 401 -15.28 30.49 17.41
CA PRO A 401 -15.93 31.71 16.92
C PRO A 401 -16.23 31.68 15.41
N GLN A 402 -15.61 30.77 14.66
CA GLN A 402 -15.79 30.62 13.21
C GLN A 402 -16.95 29.69 12.83
N TYR A 403 -17.52 28.96 13.79
CA TYR A 403 -18.64 28.04 13.54
C TYR A 403 -19.82 28.69 12.79
N ARG A 404 -20.09 29.97 13.06
CA ARG A 404 -21.12 30.73 12.35
C ARG A 404 -20.94 30.77 10.82
N HIS A 405 -19.72 30.56 10.33
CA HIS A 405 -19.39 30.54 8.90
C HIS A 405 -19.32 29.12 8.33
N PHE A 406 -19.23 28.10 9.16
CA PHE A 406 -19.09 26.70 8.75
C PHE A 406 -20.22 26.25 7.82
N GLY A 407 -21.47 26.61 8.11
CA GLY A 407 -22.59 26.28 7.23
C GLY A 407 -22.52 26.90 5.83
N MET A 408 -21.80 28.02 5.65
CA MET A 408 -21.55 28.60 4.33
C MET A 408 -20.53 27.76 3.55
N LEU A 409 -19.46 27.32 4.22
CA LEU A 409 -18.47 26.43 3.64
C LEU A 409 -19.10 25.10 3.22
N MET A 410 -19.90 24.48 4.08
CA MET A 410 -20.60 23.23 3.75
C MET A 410 -21.54 23.36 2.54
N ARG A 411 -22.28 24.46 2.42
CA ARG A 411 -23.11 24.72 1.22
C ARG A 411 -22.27 24.88 -0.04
N TYR A 412 -21.13 25.52 0.05
CA TYR A 412 -20.18 25.65 -1.06
C TYR A 412 -19.64 24.28 -1.47
N MET A 413 -19.14 23.48 -0.51
CA MET A 413 -18.61 22.16 -0.77
C MET A 413 -19.67 21.25 -1.40
N ASN A 414 -20.89 21.19 -0.81
CA ASN A 414 -21.98 20.38 -1.34
C ASN A 414 -22.33 20.73 -2.79
N ARG A 415 -22.37 22.03 -3.12
CA ARG A 415 -22.65 22.50 -4.49
C ARG A 415 -21.58 22.01 -5.49
N ILE A 416 -20.29 22.11 -5.12
CA ILE A 416 -19.22 21.66 -6.01
C ILE A 416 -19.22 20.12 -6.09
N CYS A 417 -19.41 19.41 -4.98
CA CYS A 417 -19.51 17.95 -4.98
C CYS A 417 -20.67 17.45 -5.86
N GLU A 418 -21.81 18.16 -5.87
CA GLU A 418 -22.94 17.84 -6.74
C GLU A 418 -22.56 17.98 -8.23
N LEU A 419 -21.86 19.07 -8.59
CA LEU A 419 -21.35 19.26 -9.97
C LEU A 419 -20.36 18.17 -10.39
N LEU A 420 -19.56 17.67 -9.44
CA LEU A 420 -18.57 16.61 -9.65
C LEU A 420 -19.13 15.20 -9.39
N SER A 421 -20.46 15.02 -9.41
CA SER A 421 -21.12 13.74 -9.25
C SER A 421 -21.75 13.28 -10.55
N ASP A 422 -21.95 11.96 -10.69
CA ASP A 422 -22.64 11.30 -11.81
C ASP A 422 -21.99 11.45 -13.21
N GLY A 423 -20.89 12.17 -13.30
CA GLY A 423 -20.09 12.31 -14.52
C GLY A 423 -18.77 11.53 -14.45
N ARG A 424 -17.77 12.03 -15.15
CA ARG A 424 -16.40 11.49 -15.10
C ARG A 424 -15.36 12.60 -15.23
N GLN A 425 -14.27 12.48 -14.53
CA GLN A 425 -13.07 13.25 -14.81
C GLN A 425 -12.43 12.78 -16.12
N ILE A 426 -11.83 13.69 -16.86
CA ILE A 426 -11.14 13.38 -18.11
C ILE A 426 -9.63 13.42 -17.86
N SER A 427 -9.04 12.24 -17.83
CA SER A 427 -7.59 12.06 -17.71
C SER A 427 -7.02 11.55 -19.03
N ARG A 428 -5.99 12.24 -19.57
CA ARG A 428 -5.36 11.89 -20.84
C ARG A 428 -4.21 10.93 -20.70
N ALA A 429 -3.58 10.88 -19.54
CA ALA A 429 -2.43 10.05 -19.23
C ALA A 429 -2.73 9.07 -18.07
N ALA A 430 -2.18 7.87 -18.17
CA ALA A 430 -2.09 6.93 -17.05
C ALA A 430 -0.66 6.91 -16.52
N ILE A 431 -0.50 6.97 -15.20
CA ILE A 431 0.78 6.76 -14.51
C ILE A 431 0.69 5.43 -13.76
N LEU A 432 1.62 4.52 -14.03
CA LEU A 432 1.67 3.26 -13.31
C LEU A 432 1.97 3.50 -11.82
N TYR A 433 1.16 2.94 -10.92
CA TYR A 433 1.39 2.99 -9.49
C TYR A 433 2.65 2.18 -9.14
N HIS A 434 3.50 2.75 -8.31
CA HIS A 434 4.83 2.21 -8.03
C HIS A 434 4.87 1.01 -7.08
N GLY A 435 3.73 0.52 -6.59
CA GLY A 435 3.67 -0.54 -5.56
C GLY A 435 4.51 -1.76 -5.89
N ASP A 436 4.32 -2.35 -7.07
CA ASP A 436 5.07 -3.53 -7.53
C ASP A 436 6.59 -3.29 -7.55
N ALA A 437 7.00 -2.09 -7.96
CA ALA A 437 8.40 -1.69 -8.03
C ALA A 437 9.02 -1.53 -6.63
N ASP A 438 8.30 -0.93 -5.69
CA ASP A 438 8.74 -0.76 -4.30
C ASP A 438 8.89 -2.13 -3.61
N TRP A 439 7.98 -3.07 -3.88
CA TRP A 439 8.07 -4.44 -3.35
C TRP A 439 9.27 -5.19 -3.88
N ALA A 440 9.48 -5.15 -5.19
CA ALA A 440 10.60 -5.83 -5.83
C ALA A 440 11.97 -5.32 -5.36
N GLY A 441 12.05 -4.04 -5.00
CA GLY A 441 13.28 -3.38 -4.59
C GLY A 441 14.13 -2.90 -5.77
N GLY A 442 15.36 -2.46 -5.50
CA GLY A 442 16.19 -1.78 -6.47
C GLY A 442 15.77 -0.31 -6.64
N ARG A 443 16.07 0.30 -7.80
CA ARG A 443 15.59 1.65 -8.09
C ARG A 443 14.08 1.64 -8.25
N CYS A 444 13.41 2.55 -7.54
CA CYS A 444 11.97 2.75 -7.60
C CYS A 444 11.67 4.23 -7.51
N MET A 445 11.22 4.83 -8.61
CA MET A 445 10.69 6.19 -8.61
C MET A 445 9.24 6.16 -8.16
N PHE A 446 8.92 6.90 -7.12
CA PHE A 446 7.53 7.02 -6.67
C PHE A 446 6.66 7.75 -7.69
N SER A 447 5.42 7.31 -7.84
CA SER A 447 4.48 7.80 -8.85
C SER A 447 4.16 9.29 -8.73
N GLN A 448 4.34 9.91 -7.54
CA GLN A 448 4.14 11.35 -7.36
C GLN A 448 5.17 12.20 -8.11
N VAL A 449 6.33 11.67 -8.49
CA VAL A 449 7.35 12.40 -9.24
C VAL A 449 6.86 12.75 -10.66
N PRO A 450 6.47 11.79 -11.53
CA PRO A 450 5.87 12.13 -12.80
C PRO A 450 4.51 12.82 -12.65
N ALA A 451 3.73 12.53 -11.60
CA ALA A 451 2.47 13.21 -11.31
C ALA A 451 2.66 14.72 -11.14
N ARG A 452 3.66 15.14 -10.34
CA ARG A 452 4.04 16.55 -10.20
C ARG A 452 4.38 17.18 -11.55
N THR A 453 5.23 16.50 -12.33
CA THR A 453 5.66 17.00 -13.65
C THR A 453 4.47 17.27 -14.58
N LEU A 454 3.44 16.45 -14.55
CA LEU A 454 2.22 16.61 -15.34
C LEU A 454 1.31 17.71 -14.76
N ALA A 455 1.05 17.67 -13.45
CA ALA A 455 0.16 18.61 -12.77
C ALA A 455 0.64 20.06 -12.90
N ASP A 456 1.96 20.31 -12.83
CA ASP A 456 2.57 21.63 -13.03
C ASP A 456 2.43 22.15 -14.45
N CYS A 457 1.94 21.31 -15.36
CA CYS A 457 1.65 21.65 -16.75
C CYS A 457 0.16 21.51 -17.09
N GLN A 458 -0.73 21.43 -16.10
CA GLN A 458 -2.18 21.25 -16.23
C GLN A 458 -2.58 20.02 -17.06
N ILE A 459 -1.74 18.98 -17.07
CA ILE A 459 -2.03 17.71 -17.75
C ILE A 459 -2.71 16.76 -16.76
N GLN A 460 -3.95 16.34 -17.06
CA GLN A 460 -4.72 15.44 -16.24
C GLN A 460 -4.25 13.99 -16.41
N PHE A 461 -4.17 13.28 -15.32
CA PHE A 461 -3.73 11.88 -15.28
C PHE A 461 -4.50 11.09 -14.23
N ASP A 462 -4.46 9.77 -14.33
CA ASP A 462 -4.84 8.85 -13.28
C ASP A 462 -3.68 7.93 -12.93
N PHE A 463 -3.62 7.52 -11.66
CA PHE A 463 -2.80 6.38 -11.27
C PHE A 463 -3.53 5.08 -11.59
N ILE A 464 -2.83 4.12 -12.14
CA ILE A 464 -3.36 2.78 -12.40
C ILE A 464 -2.47 1.73 -11.75
N PRO A 465 -3.02 0.75 -11.01
CA PRO A 465 -2.24 -0.38 -10.52
C PRO A 465 -1.90 -1.34 -11.66
N ALA A 466 -0.84 -2.13 -11.53
CA ALA A 466 -0.51 -3.19 -12.48
C ALA A 466 -1.62 -4.24 -12.62
N ASP A 467 -2.48 -4.36 -11.62
CA ASP A 467 -3.67 -5.22 -11.61
C ASP A 467 -4.61 -4.96 -12.81
N VAL A 468 -4.63 -3.75 -13.38
CA VAL A 468 -5.43 -3.45 -14.58
C VAL A 468 -5.04 -4.32 -15.79
N PHE A 469 -3.81 -4.81 -15.83
CA PHE A 469 -3.33 -5.70 -16.88
C PHE A 469 -3.52 -7.19 -16.56
N ALA A 470 -4.04 -7.51 -15.38
CA ALA A 470 -4.13 -8.86 -14.85
C ALA A 470 -5.55 -9.30 -14.51
N GLU A 471 -6.46 -8.37 -14.21
CA GLU A 471 -7.77 -8.66 -13.64
C GLU A 471 -8.91 -8.17 -14.55
N GLU A 472 -9.85 -9.08 -14.82
CA GLU A 472 -11.00 -8.81 -15.69
C GLU A 472 -11.93 -7.72 -15.15
N LYS A 473 -11.97 -7.52 -13.83
CA LYS A 473 -12.82 -6.50 -13.20
C LYS A 473 -12.61 -5.08 -13.74
N TYR A 474 -11.42 -4.79 -14.26
CA TYR A 474 -11.08 -3.47 -14.81
C TYR A 474 -11.55 -3.26 -16.28
N HIS A 475 -12.00 -4.31 -16.95
CA HIS A 475 -12.41 -4.24 -18.37
C HIS A 475 -11.37 -3.54 -19.25
N THR A 476 -10.11 -3.94 -19.14
CA THR A 476 -8.99 -3.28 -19.82
C THR A 476 -8.91 -3.66 -21.30
N ILE A 477 -8.73 -2.65 -22.17
CA ILE A 477 -8.50 -2.83 -23.60
C ILE A 477 -7.20 -2.14 -23.98
N LEU A 478 -6.29 -2.92 -24.60
CA LEU A 478 -4.98 -2.45 -25.07
C LEU A 478 -5.05 -2.20 -26.59
N GLY A 479 -4.90 -0.95 -27.01
CA GLY A 479 -4.96 -0.54 -28.41
C GLY A 479 -4.19 0.77 -28.64
N LYS A 480 -4.62 1.59 -29.61
CA LYS A 480 -4.07 2.94 -29.83
C LYS A 480 -4.24 3.87 -28.63
N THR A 481 -5.13 3.51 -27.72
CA THR A 481 -5.35 4.10 -26.41
C THR A 481 -5.45 2.97 -25.39
N LEU A 482 -5.11 3.25 -24.14
CA LEU A 482 -5.35 2.35 -23.03
C LEU A 482 -6.73 2.64 -22.45
N LYS A 483 -7.66 1.70 -22.53
CA LYS A 483 -8.98 1.84 -21.89
C LYS A 483 -9.02 1.00 -20.62
N VAL A 484 -9.44 1.61 -19.52
CA VAL A 484 -9.67 0.95 -18.23
C VAL A 484 -11.04 1.38 -17.72
N HIS A 485 -11.98 0.45 -17.67
CA HIS A 485 -13.38 0.72 -17.34
C HIS A 485 -13.95 1.87 -18.20
N ARG A 486 -14.25 3.03 -17.59
CA ARG A 486 -14.83 4.21 -18.26
C ARG A 486 -13.77 5.22 -18.74
N GLN A 487 -12.50 5.01 -18.39
CA GLN A 487 -11.39 5.89 -18.74
C GLN A 487 -10.70 5.49 -20.04
N GLU A 488 -10.22 6.49 -20.76
CA GLU A 488 -9.45 6.30 -21.98
C GLU A 488 -8.19 7.18 -21.96
N TYR A 489 -7.04 6.53 -21.85
CA TYR A 489 -5.74 7.18 -21.78
C TYR A 489 -5.02 7.13 -23.11
N ARG A 490 -4.46 8.27 -23.51
CA ARG A 490 -3.69 8.43 -24.75
C ARG A 490 -2.21 8.16 -24.58
N ALA A 491 -1.75 8.00 -23.34
CA ALA A 491 -0.37 7.63 -23.01
C ALA A 491 -0.32 6.85 -21.71
N LEU A 492 0.63 5.93 -21.62
CA LEU A 492 1.03 5.24 -20.39
C LEU A 492 2.43 5.73 -19.97
N ILE A 493 2.58 6.11 -18.71
CA ILE A 493 3.84 6.53 -18.11
C ILE A 493 4.21 5.51 -17.04
N ILE A 494 5.40 4.93 -17.16
CA ILE A 494 5.96 3.98 -16.20
C ILE A 494 7.11 4.69 -15.49
N PRO A 495 6.99 4.98 -14.17
CA PRO A 495 8.07 5.56 -13.38
C PRO A 495 9.33 4.70 -13.45
N GLU A 496 10.52 5.30 -13.28
CA GLU A 496 11.78 4.56 -13.28
C GLU A 496 11.76 3.41 -12.28
N THR A 497 12.11 2.22 -12.75
CA THR A 497 12.19 1.01 -11.93
C THR A 497 13.20 0.01 -12.49
N ASP A 498 13.88 -0.73 -11.60
CA ASP A 498 14.73 -1.84 -12.01
C ASP A 498 13.92 -3.10 -12.37
N TYR A 499 12.70 -3.25 -11.84
CA TYR A 499 11.90 -4.46 -12.04
C TYR A 499 10.44 -4.15 -12.40
N VAL A 500 9.89 -4.96 -13.31
CA VAL A 500 8.46 -4.97 -13.65
C VAL A 500 7.94 -6.40 -13.68
N THR A 501 6.62 -6.59 -13.62
CA THR A 501 6.03 -7.91 -13.87
C THR A 501 6.01 -8.21 -15.37
N ALA A 502 6.05 -9.49 -15.72
CA ALA A 502 5.93 -9.90 -17.13
C ALA A 502 4.59 -9.47 -17.77
N LYS A 503 3.51 -9.39 -16.97
CA LYS A 503 2.21 -8.88 -17.45
C LYS A 503 2.28 -7.41 -17.80
N THR A 504 2.88 -6.59 -16.95
CA THR A 504 3.10 -5.16 -17.21
C THR A 504 3.98 -4.95 -18.43
N ALA A 505 5.10 -5.71 -18.54
CA ALA A 505 5.99 -5.62 -19.70
C ALA A 505 5.27 -5.96 -21.01
N ARG A 506 4.52 -7.05 -21.05
CA ARG A 506 3.73 -7.43 -22.24
C ARG A 506 2.66 -6.40 -22.60
N ALA A 507 1.94 -5.87 -21.60
CA ALA A 507 0.93 -4.84 -21.84
C ALA A 507 1.55 -3.55 -22.40
N ALA A 508 2.68 -3.11 -21.85
CA ALA A 508 3.43 -1.95 -22.32
C ALA A 508 3.89 -2.13 -23.77
N ALA A 509 4.46 -3.28 -24.12
CA ALA A 509 4.89 -3.61 -25.47
C ALA A 509 3.70 -3.65 -26.45
N GLN A 510 2.59 -4.30 -26.08
CA GLN A 510 1.38 -4.38 -26.88
C GLN A 510 0.76 -3.00 -27.15
N LEU A 511 0.73 -2.12 -26.16
CA LEU A 511 0.27 -0.74 -26.33
C LEU A 511 1.17 0.03 -27.30
N ALA A 512 2.49 -0.07 -27.13
CA ALA A 512 3.46 0.59 -28.01
C ALA A 512 3.31 0.10 -29.46
N ASP A 513 3.21 -1.20 -29.68
CA ASP A 513 3.02 -1.81 -31.01
C ASP A 513 1.68 -1.38 -31.65
N ALA A 514 0.64 -1.16 -30.85
CA ALA A 514 -0.65 -0.64 -31.30
C ALA A 514 -0.62 0.87 -31.62
N GLY A 515 0.48 1.57 -31.30
CA GLY A 515 0.67 3.00 -31.53
C GLY A 515 0.23 3.90 -30.37
N CYS A 516 -0.03 3.34 -29.18
CA CYS A 516 -0.21 4.13 -27.97
C CYS A 516 1.16 4.55 -27.45
N PRO A 517 1.41 5.84 -27.16
CA PRO A 517 2.66 6.28 -26.53
C PRO A 517 2.85 5.63 -25.15
N VAL A 518 3.96 4.91 -24.98
CA VAL A 518 4.39 4.33 -23.71
C VAL A 518 5.75 4.91 -23.34
N PHE A 519 5.82 5.59 -22.21
CA PHE A 519 7.01 6.26 -21.72
C PHE A 519 7.54 5.57 -20.47
N PHE A 520 8.74 5.05 -20.55
CA PHE A 520 9.55 4.70 -19.38
C PHE A 520 10.36 5.93 -18.97
N VAL A 521 10.21 6.34 -17.73
CA VAL A 521 10.97 7.48 -17.21
C VAL A 521 12.39 7.06 -16.94
N ASN A 522 13.36 7.83 -17.43
CA ASN A 522 14.82 7.69 -17.32
C ASN A 522 15.40 6.41 -17.92
N SER A 523 14.85 5.23 -17.69
CA SER A 523 15.42 3.96 -18.16
C SER A 523 14.39 2.86 -18.34
N LEU A 524 14.69 1.86 -19.17
CA LEU A 524 13.94 0.60 -19.18
C LEU A 524 14.32 -0.25 -17.96
N PRO A 525 13.41 -1.15 -17.50
CA PRO A 525 13.69 -2.05 -16.40
C PRO A 525 14.79 -3.05 -16.75
N ALA A 526 15.59 -3.44 -15.75
CA ALA A 526 16.67 -4.39 -15.89
C ALA A 526 16.23 -5.85 -15.72
N GLY A 527 15.07 -6.10 -15.08
CA GLY A 527 14.61 -7.44 -14.75
C GLY A 527 13.09 -7.59 -14.62
N ILE A 528 12.66 -8.85 -14.55
CA ILE A 528 11.29 -9.25 -14.27
C ILE A 528 11.21 -9.73 -12.82
N CYS A 529 10.34 -9.11 -12.00
CA CYS A 529 10.11 -9.53 -10.63
C CYS A 529 9.03 -10.63 -10.50
N HIS A 530 8.14 -10.77 -11.49
CA HIS A 530 7.13 -11.83 -11.52
C HIS A 530 6.86 -12.22 -12.97
N GLY A 531 7.38 -13.41 -13.37
CA GLY A 531 7.25 -13.98 -14.71
C GLY A 531 6.09 -14.97 -14.82
N ASN A 532 6.09 -15.75 -15.90
CA ASN A 532 5.23 -16.91 -16.03
C ASN A 532 5.74 -18.05 -15.13
N GLY A 533 4.82 -18.85 -14.60
CA GLY A 533 5.15 -19.95 -13.70
C GLY A 533 5.49 -19.51 -12.28
N THR A 534 5.77 -20.45 -11.44
CA THR A 534 6.08 -20.30 -10.02
C THR A 534 7.55 -20.59 -9.74
N LEU A 535 8.08 -20.18 -8.58
CA LEU A 535 9.43 -20.59 -8.17
C LEU A 535 9.51 -22.13 -8.00
N ALA A 536 8.40 -22.76 -7.64
CA ALA A 536 8.29 -24.23 -7.57
C ALA A 536 8.53 -24.92 -8.91
N GLU A 537 8.12 -24.29 -10.02
CA GLU A 537 8.28 -24.78 -11.40
C GLU A 537 9.61 -24.33 -12.03
N GLY A 538 10.28 -23.38 -11.40
CA GLY A 538 11.51 -22.74 -11.89
C GLY A 538 11.27 -21.42 -12.60
N ILE A 539 12.28 -20.55 -12.62
CA ILE A 539 12.26 -19.27 -13.33
C ILE A 539 12.54 -19.51 -14.81
N CYS A 540 11.65 -19.07 -15.68
CA CYS A 540 11.86 -19.13 -17.13
C CYS A 540 12.64 -17.91 -17.63
N GLU A 541 13.97 -17.91 -17.48
CA GLU A 541 14.83 -16.80 -17.91
C GLU A 541 14.65 -16.42 -19.39
N THR A 542 14.30 -17.38 -20.25
CA THR A 542 14.10 -17.13 -21.69
C THR A 542 12.87 -16.26 -21.93
N GLU A 543 11.78 -16.54 -21.21
CA GLU A 543 10.55 -15.73 -21.31
C GLU A 543 10.74 -14.35 -20.69
N ASP A 544 11.42 -14.26 -19.56
CA ASP A 544 11.73 -12.98 -18.92
C ASP A 544 12.56 -12.08 -19.85
N LYS A 545 13.59 -12.64 -20.50
CA LYS A 545 14.36 -11.94 -21.53
C LYS A 545 13.51 -11.51 -22.71
N ALA A 546 12.62 -12.35 -23.19
CA ALA A 546 11.72 -12.01 -24.30
C ALA A 546 10.77 -10.85 -23.92
N CYS A 547 10.26 -10.83 -22.68
CA CYS A 547 9.45 -9.71 -22.19
C CYS A 547 10.22 -8.39 -22.15
N LEU A 548 11.48 -8.41 -21.69
CA LEU A 548 12.34 -7.21 -21.66
C LEU A 548 12.73 -6.75 -23.07
N GLU A 549 13.02 -7.68 -23.98
CA GLU A 549 13.31 -7.35 -25.38
C GLU A 549 12.14 -6.65 -26.08
N ALA A 550 10.90 -7.08 -25.80
CA ALA A 550 9.71 -6.47 -26.36
C ALA A 550 9.54 -4.98 -25.95
N LEU A 551 10.10 -4.56 -24.81
CA LEU A 551 10.04 -3.17 -24.35
C LEU A 551 10.90 -2.20 -25.19
N LYS A 552 11.78 -2.68 -26.07
CA LYS A 552 12.62 -1.82 -26.94
C LYS A 552 11.83 -0.92 -27.87
N ASN A 553 10.56 -1.24 -28.13
CA ASN A 553 9.63 -0.40 -28.91
C ASN A 553 9.01 0.73 -28.08
N CYS A 554 9.13 0.69 -26.75
CA CYS A 554 8.70 1.76 -25.88
C CYS A 554 9.69 2.92 -25.87
N GLN A 555 9.22 4.12 -25.51
CA GLN A 555 10.07 5.31 -25.44
C GLN A 555 10.67 5.47 -24.06
N VAL A 556 11.96 5.78 -23.99
CA VAL A 556 12.61 6.23 -22.75
C VAL A 556 12.69 7.74 -22.77
N VAL A 557 12.24 8.39 -21.70
CA VAL A 557 12.19 9.85 -21.60
C VAL A 557 12.74 10.30 -20.24
N PRO A 558 13.75 11.17 -20.21
CA PRO A 558 14.15 11.82 -18.96
C PRO A 558 12.99 12.55 -18.30
N ILE A 559 12.93 12.54 -16.98
CA ILE A 559 11.80 13.15 -16.24
C ILE A 559 11.63 14.63 -16.60
N GLU A 560 12.71 15.36 -16.84
CA GLU A 560 12.72 16.77 -17.19
C GLU A 560 12.07 17.03 -18.57
N GLU A 561 12.11 16.07 -19.47
CA GLU A 561 11.56 16.16 -20.82
C GLU A 561 10.11 15.66 -20.91
N LEU A 562 9.62 14.93 -19.90
CA LEU A 562 8.31 14.28 -19.92
C LEU A 562 7.18 15.27 -20.22
N SER A 563 7.13 16.42 -19.53
CA SER A 563 6.08 17.41 -19.76
C SER A 563 6.12 18.00 -21.17
N GLY A 564 7.32 18.16 -21.75
CA GLY A 564 7.49 18.61 -23.13
C GLY A 564 6.93 17.60 -24.13
N LYS A 565 7.22 16.30 -23.94
CA LYS A 565 6.68 15.21 -24.75
C LYS A 565 5.16 15.17 -24.68
N MET A 566 4.58 15.28 -23.48
CA MET A 566 3.14 15.25 -23.28
C MET A 566 2.43 16.44 -23.94
N ARG A 567 3.05 17.62 -23.94
CA ARG A 567 2.52 18.80 -24.66
C ARG A 567 2.51 18.61 -26.18
N LEU A 568 3.58 18.02 -26.73
CA LEU A 568 3.65 17.71 -28.17
C LEU A 568 2.55 16.72 -28.60
N LEU A 569 2.07 15.89 -27.70
CA LEU A 569 0.96 14.96 -27.89
C LEU A 569 -0.42 15.58 -27.57
N GLU A 570 -0.48 16.88 -27.33
CA GLU A 570 -1.72 17.61 -27.00
C GLU A 570 -2.51 16.98 -25.84
N MET A 571 -1.78 16.62 -24.75
CA MET A 571 -2.40 15.98 -23.58
C MET A 571 -3.03 16.95 -22.60
N ALA A 572 -2.71 18.25 -22.69
CA ALA A 572 -3.29 19.29 -21.85
C ALA A 572 -4.56 19.85 -22.48
N ASP A 573 -5.69 19.75 -21.78
CA ASP A 573 -6.96 20.38 -22.21
C ASP A 573 -6.93 21.91 -21.97
N VAL A 574 -6.14 22.38 -21.00
CA VAL A 574 -5.94 23.80 -20.69
C VAL A 574 -4.46 24.09 -20.68
N GLN A 575 -4.06 25.19 -21.35
CA GLN A 575 -2.69 25.68 -21.35
C GLN A 575 -2.66 27.11 -20.81
N LEU A 576 -1.78 27.34 -19.83
CA LEU A 576 -1.57 28.66 -19.24
C LEU A 576 -0.36 29.36 -19.85
N PHE A 577 -0.52 30.63 -20.17
CA PHE A 577 0.55 31.48 -20.64
C PHE A 577 0.53 32.84 -19.93
N PRO A 578 1.58 33.24 -19.19
CA PRO A 578 2.80 32.43 -18.92
C PRO A 578 2.50 31.13 -18.18
N LYS A 579 3.47 30.19 -18.16
CA LYS A 579 3.35 28.94 -17.41
C LYS A 579 3.18 29.27 -15.91
N GLU A 580 2.14 28.66 -15.30
CA GLU A 580 1.83 28.86 -13.88
C GLU A 580 1.67 27.49 -13.20
N PRO A 581 2.74 26.95 -12.57
CA PRO A 581 2.76 25.59 -12.04
C PRO A 581 1.88 25.40 -10.81
N LEU A 582 1.47 26.47 -10.12
CA LEU A 582 0.63 26.36 -8.93
C LEU A 582 -0.88 26.34 -9.24
N ILE A 583 -1.27 26.62 -10.49
CA ILE A 583 -2.67 26.53 -10.89
C ILE A 583 -2.99 25.08 -11.26
N ARG A 584 -4.08 24.56 -10.69
CA ARG A 584 -4.64 23.25 -10.97
C ARG A 584 -5.95 23.37 -11.73
N VAL A 585 -6.18 22.43 -12.63
CA VAL A 585 -7.40 22.39 -13.45
C VAL A 585 -7.94 20.98 -13.37
N LEU A 586 -9.25 20.82 -13.25
CA LEU A 586 -9.96 19.57 -13.40
C LEU A 586 -10.88 19.67 -14.60
N HIS A 587 -10.71 18.78 -15.57
CA HIS A 587 -11.68 18.61 -16.65
C HIS A 587 -12.68 17.53 -16.26
N TYR A 588 -13.97 17.88 -16.22
CA TYR A 588 -15.04 16.99 -15.81
C TYR A 588 -16.19 17.03 -16.80
N GLU A 589 -16.66 15.87 -17.24
CA GLU A 589 -17.81 15.72 -18.14
C GLU A 589 -19.00 15.15 -17.35
N ASN A 590 -20.18 15.78 -17.51
CA ASN A 590 -21.45 15.28 -17.00
C ASN A 590 -22.53 15.44 -18.06
N GLY A 591 -22.93 14.34 -18.68
CA GLY A 591 -23.82 14.36 -19.84
C GLY A 591 -23.20 15.12 -21.00
N ASN A 592 -23.83 16.24 -21.41
CA ASN A 592 -23.32 17.12 -22.47
C ASN A 592 -22.53 18.34 -21.93
N ASP A 593 -22.44 18.48 -20.62
CA ASP A 593 -21.77 19.60 -19.97
C ASP A 593 -20.31 19.27 -19.70
N MET A 594 -19.43 20.25 -19.92
CA MET A 594 -18.02 20.19 -19.59
C MET A 594 -17.69 21.29 -18.56
N PHE A 595 -16.95 20.91 -17.53
CA PHE A 595 -16.50 21.80 -16.46
C PHE A 595 -14.96 21.84 -16.43
N TYR A 596 -14.41 23.04 -16.18
CA TYR A 596 -12.97 23.27 -16.02
C TYR A 596 -12.71 24.02 -14.72
#